data_091e2bc59166b9d298f02b95feff4770
#
_entry.id   091e2bc59166b9d298f02b95feff4770
#
_cell.length_a   1.000
_cell.length_b   1.000
_cell.length_c   1.000
_cell.angle_alpha   90.00
_cell.angle_beta   90.00
_cell.angle_gamma   90.00
#
_symmetry.space_group_name_H-M   'P 1'
#
loop_
_entity.id
_entity.type
_entity.pdbx_description
1 polymer ?
#
loop_
_entity_poly.entity_id
_entity_poly.type
_entity_poly.pdbx_seq_one_letter_code
_entity_poly.pdbx_strand_id
1 'polypeptide(L)'
;MTQREITKVRNRLTEKLNDLAGRSTRRSDLVAERCNDPFDEMQSRYDLDLTVSTLNVHYSMKKAVETALNLLESGEYGICQDCGEDINPKRLDAIPWTTLCVKCQENRDLQAAEAGLERAA
;
A
#
# COMPACT_ATOMS: atom_id res chain seq x y z
N MET A 1 -4.86 -22.67 7.23
CA MET A 1 -5.23 -22.38 5.83
C MET A 1 -5.04 -23.59 4.96
N THR A 2 -6.01 -23.85 4.08
CA THR A 2 -5.89 -24.92 3.09
C THR A 2 -5.04 -24.45 1.92
N GLN A 3 -4.49 -25.40 1.16
CA GLN A 3 -3.69 -25.11 -0.03
C GLN A 3 -4.48 -24.29 -1.07
N ARG A 4 -5.78 -24.53 -1.17
CA ARG A 4 -6.67 -23.78 -2.07
C ARG A 4 -6.82 -22.32 -1.65
N GLU A 5 -6.95 -22.07 -0.35
CA GLU A 5 -7.04 -20.71 0.20
C GLU A 5 -5.73 -19.95 -0.04
N ILE A 6 -4.60 -20.58 0.19
CA ILE A 6 -3.28 -20.01 -0.05
C ILE A 6 -3.11 -19.62 -1.52
N THR A 7 -3.48 -20.49 -2.45
CA THR A 7 -3.41 -20.22 -3.89
C THR A 7 -4.32 -19.06 -4.28
N LYS A 8 -5.54 -19.03 -3.76
CA LYS A 8 -6.51 -17.96 -4.02
C LYS A 8 -5.98 -16.60 -3.55
N VAL A 9 -5.45 -16.54 -2.33
CA VAL A 9 -4.88 -15.31 -1.77
C VAL A 9 -3.65 -14.89 -2.57
N ARG A 10 -2.78 -15.81 -2.93
CA ARG A 10 -1.59 -15.54 -3.76
C ARG A 10 -1.97 -14.92 -5.09
N ASN A 11 -2.98 -15.46 -5.76
CA ASN A 11 -3.47 -14.93 -7.04
C ASN A 11 -4.01 -13.50 -6.89
N ARG A 12 -4.80 -13.24 -5.85
CA ARG A 12 -5.34 -11.90 -5.57
C ARG A 12 -4.23 -10.89 -5.31
N LEU A 13 -3.22 -11.26 -4.52
CA LEU A 13 -2.07 -10.40 -4.22
C LEU A 13 -1.23 -10.14 -5.47
N THR A 14 -0.99 -11.14 -6.29
CA THR A 14 -0.24 -11.00 -7.54
C THR A 14 -0.96 -10.07 -8.53
N GLU A 15 -2.27 -10.21 -8.67
CA GLU A 15 -3.09 -9.33 -9.51
C GLU A 15 -3.01 -7.87 -9.03
N LYS A 16 -3.10 -7.66 -7.72
CA LYS A 16 -2.98 -6.32 -7.13
C LYS A 16 -1.60 -5.72 -7.38
N LEU A 17 -0.55 -6.51 -7.25
CA LEU A 17 0.83 -6.07 -7.50
C LEU A 17 1.00 -5.63 -8.96
N ASN A 18 0.50 -6.41 -9.91
CA ASN A 18 0.56 -6.08 -11.33
C ASN A 18 -0.25 -4.82 -11.66
N ASP A 19 -1.41 -4.65 -11.07
CA ASP A 19 -2.25 -3.45 -11.24
C ASP A 19 -1.53 -2.20 -10.74
N LEU A 20 -0.92 -2.25 -9.56
CA LEU A 20 -0.16 -1.14 -8.99
C LEU A 20 1.07 -0.79 -9.83
N ALA A 21 1.79 -1.78 -10.33
CA ALA A 21 2.95 -1.58 -11.20
C ALA A 21 2.55 -0.88 -12.51
N GLY A 22 1.44 -1.30 -13.13
CA GLY A 22 0.91 -0.69 -14.34
C GLY A 22 0.50 0.77 -14.14
N ARG A 23 -0.17 1.07 -13.04
CA ARG A 23 -0.61 2.44 -12.71
C ARG A 23 0.57 3.38 -12.46
N SER A 24 1.59 2.92 -11.75
CA SER A 24 2.80 3.71 -11.48
C SER A 24 3.51 4.10 -12.78
N THR A 25 3.66 3.17 -13.70
CA THR A 25 4.29 3.42 -15.01
C THR A 25 3.50 4.45 -15.82
N ARG A 26 2.18 4.30 -15.91
CA ARG A 26 1.31 5.23 -16.65
C ARG A 26 1.40 6.65 -16.11
N ARG A 27 1.42 6.83 -14.79
CA ARG A 27 1.50 8.16 -14.17
C ARG A 27 2.87 8.81 -14.37
N SER A 28 3.94 8.04 -14.34
CA SER A 28 5.28 8.53 -14.63
C SER A 28 5.38 9.06 -16.06
N ASP A 29 4.81 8.34 -17.02
CA ASP A 29 4.75 8.76 -18.42
C ASP A 29 3.95 10.05 -18.59
N LEU A 30 2.79 10.17 -17.94
CA LEU A 30 1.95 11.36 -17.99
C LEU A 30 2.64 12.59 -17.39
N VAL A 31 3.39 12.42 -16.30
CA VAL A 31 4.17 13.51 -15.68
C VAL A 31 5.28 13.97 -16.61
N ALA A 32 5.98 13.07 -17.28
CA ALA A 32 7.04 13.40 -18.23
C ALA A 32 6.51 14.20 -19.42
N GLU A 33 5.32 13.86 -19.93
CA GLU A 33 4.68 14.61 -21.02
C GLU A 33 4.26 16.03 -20.59
N ARG A 34 3.73 16.19 -19.38
CA ARG A 34 3.29 17.50 -18.87
C ARG A 34 4.45 18.46 -18.57
N CYS A 35 5.62 17.95 -18.21
CA CYS A 35 6.79 18.79 -17.94
C CYS A 35 7.33 19.53 -19.16
N ASN A 36 6.88 19.19 -20.37
CA ASN A 36 7.31 19.82 -21.62
C ASN A 36 6.46 21.04 -22.04
N ASP A 37 5.40 21.39 -21.28
CA ASP A 37 4.54 22.55 -21.58
C ASP A 37 4.96 23.77 -20.74
N PRO A 38 5.51 24.85 -21.36
CA PRO A 38 5.98 26.02 -20.62
C PRO A 38 4.87 26.92 -20.06
N PHE A 39 3.60 26.65 -20.35
CA PHE A 39 2.49 27.55 -20.04
C PHE A 39 1.98 27.47 -18.61
N ASP A 40 2.32 26.43 -17.83
CA ASP A 40 1.72 26.16 -16.54
C ASP A 40 2.74 25.71 -15.46
N GLU A 41 3.86 26.44 -15.30
CA GLU A 41 4.87 26.07 -14.29
C GLU A 41 4.31 25.95 -12.88
N MET A 42 3.41 26.84 -12.45
CA MET A 42 2.83 26.80 -11.11
C MET A 42 1.81 25.67 -10.97
N GLN A 43 0.98 25.44 -11.97
CA GLN A 43 0.00 24.36 -11.98
C GLN A 43 0.68 23.00 -12.15
N SER A 44 1.77 22.95 -12.93
CA SER A 44 2.62 21.75 -13.07
C SER A 44 3.25 21.33 -11.76
N ARG A 45 3.68 22.27 -10.92
CA ARG A 45 4.24 21.95 -9.58
C ARG A 45 3.20 21.35 -8.66
N TYR A 46 1.99 21.91 -8.63
CA TYR A 46 0.89 21.38 -7.81
C TYR A 46 0.49 19.98 -8.27
N ASP A 47 0.33 19.77 -9.58
CA ASP A 47 0.03 18.46 -10.17
C ASP A 47 1.15 17.45 -9.91
N LEU A 48 2.41 17.88 -9.95
CA LEU A 48 3.57 17.07 -9.66
C LEU A 48 3.57 16.59 -8.19
N ASP A 49 3.28 17.50 -7.25
CA ASP A 49 3.20 17.18 -5.82
C ASP A 49 2.09 16.15 -5.54
N LEU A 50 0.90 16.31 -6.13
CA LEU A 50 -0.18 15.35 -6.04
C LEU A 50 0.20 13.99 -6.65
N THR A 51 0.89 14.00 -7.79
CA THR A 51 1.35 12.78 -8.47
C THR A 51 2.39 12.05 -7.62
N VAL A 52 3.35 12.76 -7.04
CA VAL A 52 4.36 12.19 -6.14
C VAL A 52 3.70 11.57 -4.91
N SER A 53 2.74 12.26 -4.28
CA SER A 53 1.98 11.73 -3.14
C SER A 53 1.23 10.44 -3.51
N THR A 54 0.61 10.39 -4.68
CA THR A 54 -0.10 9.20 -5.16
C THR A 54 0.86 8.06 -5.45
N LEU A 55 2.02 8.34 -6.05
CA LEU A 55 3.06 7.34 -6.29
C LEU A 55 3.60 6.77 -4.98
N ASN A 56 3.77 7.60 -3.95
CA ASN A 56 4.19 7.16 -2.62
C ASN A 56 3.17 6.23 -1.98
N VAL A 57 1.87 6.51 -2.10
CA VAL A 57 0.79 5.62 -1.63
C VAL A 57 0.84 4.29 -2.37
N HIS A 58 0.98 4.31 -3.70
CA HIS A 58 1.08 3.10 -4.52
C HIS A 58 2.34 2.28 -4.17
N TYR A 59 3.46 2.94 -3.92
CA TYR A 59 4.70 2.29 -3.49
C TYR A 59 4.52 1.59 -2.14
N SER A 60 3.87 2.26 -1.19
CA SER A 60 3.57 1.69 0.14
C SER A 60 2.64 0.48 0.04
N MET A 61 1.61 0.55 -0.81
CA MET A 61 0.72 -0.58 -1.08
C MET A 61 1.46 -1.75 -1.74
N LYS A 62 2.30 -1.45 -2.71
CA LYS A 62 3.14 -2.45 -3.38
C LYS A 62 4.02 -3.19 -2.37
N LYS A 63 4.66 -2.44 -1.47
CA LYS A 63 5.48 -3.01 -0.41
C LYS A 63 4.68 -3.89 0.54
N ALA A 64 3.47 -3.47 0.90
CA ALA A 64 2.56 -4.25 1.74
C ALA A 64 2.15 -5.56 1.06
N VAL A 65 1.84 -5.52 -0.24
CA VAL A 65 1.50 -6.71 -1.03
C VAL A 65 2.70 -7.67 -1.12
N GLU A 66 3.89 -7.17 -1.37
CA GLU A 66 5.12 -7.97 -1.42
C GLU A 66 5.40 -8.64 -0.06
N THR A 67 5.23 -7.91 1.04
CA THR A 67 5.38 -8.44 2.39
C THR A 67 4.35 -9.54 2.67
N ALA A 68 3.10 -9.35 2.27
CA ALA A 68 2.06 -10.35 2.42
C ALA A 68 2.37 -11.63 1.63
N LEU A 69 2.91 -11.51 0.41
CA LEU A 69 3.35 -12.65 -0.39
C LEU A 69 4.48 -13.42 0.30
N ASN A 70 5.46 -12.71 0.87
CA ASN A 70 6.55 -13.34 1.61
C ASN A 70 6.05 -14.08 2.85
N LEU A 71 5.11 -13.49 3.59
CA LEU A 71 4.49 -14.13 4.75
C LEU A 71 3.70 -15.38 4.36
N LEU A 72 3.04 -15.33 3.21
CA LEU A 72 2.31 -16.49 2.67
C LEU A 72 3.25 -17.66 2.36
N GLU A 73 4.42 -17.36 1.79
CA GLU A 73 5.43 -18.37 1.49
C GLU A 73 6.08 -18.95 2.76
N SER A 74 6.30 -18.13 3.79
CA SER A 74 6.87 -18.56 5.06
C SER A 74 5.87 -19.24 5.99
N GLY A 75 4.57 -19.20 5.67
CA GLY A 75 3.51 -19.77 6.50
C GLY A 75 3.06 -18.89 7.64
N GLU A 76 3.47 -17.63 7.67
CA GLU A 76 3.11 -16.66 8.71
C GLU A 76 1.98 -15.70 8.29
N TYR A 77 1.38 -15.94 7.14
CA TYR A 77 0.25 -15.13 6.66
C TYR A 77 -0.96 -15.24 7.58
N GLY A 78 -1.59 -14.09 7.85
CA GLY A 78 -2.77 -14.03 8.72
C GLY A 78 -2.44 -13.81 10.19
N ILE A 79 -1.18 -13.62 10.52
CA ILE A 79 -0.72 -13.34 11.89
C ILE A 79 -0.27 -11.87 11.96
N CYS A 80 -0.76 -11.15 12.97
CA CYS A 80 -0.35 -9.76 13.19
C CYS A 80 1.16 -9.67 13.50
N GLN A 81 1.87 -8.82 12.79
CA GLN A 81 3.31 -8.66 12.96
C GLN A 81 3.69 -7.91 14.26
N ASP A 82 2.76 -7.16 14.85
CA ASP A 82 3.01 -6.42 16.09
C ASP A 82 2.68 -7.21 17.35
N CYS A 83 1.48 -7.81 17.43
CA CYS A 83 1.03 -8.52 18.63
C CYS A 83 1.12 -10.05 18.53
N GLY A 84 1.32 -10.58 17.34
CA GLY A 84 1.41 -12.03 17.10
C GLY A 84 0.08 -12.77 17.16
N GLU A 85 -1.04 -12.07 17.26
CA GLU A 85 -2.37 -12.67 17.27
C GLU A 85 -2.90 -12.85 15.84
N ASP A 86 -3.87 -13.75 15.68
CA ASP A 86 -4.50 -13.98 14.39
C ASP A 86 -5.30 -12.74 13.93
N ILE A 87 -5.12 -12.39 12.66
CA ILE A 87 -5.91 -11.33 12.03
C ILE A 87 -7.29 -11.88 11.70
N ASN A 88 -8.36 -11.08 11.92
CA ASN A 88 -9.72 -11.47 11.59
C ASN A 88 -9.84 -11.89 10.12
N PRO A 89 -10.38 -13.08 9.81
CA PRO A 89 -10.53 -13.54 8.43
C PRO A 89 -11.33 -12.59 7.54
N LYS A 90 -12.30 -11.86 8.08
CA LYS A 90 -13.07 -10.85 7.34
C LYS A 90 -12.18 -9.68 6.90
N ARG A 91 -11.24 -9.28 7.74
CA ARG A 91 -10.27 -8.23 7.41
C ARG A 91 -9.31 -8.70 6.32
N LEU A 92 -8.84 -9.94 6.40
CA LEU A 92 -7.99 -10.54 5.38
C LEU A 92 -8.70 -10.67 4.03
N ASP A 93 -9.99 -10.94 4.06
CA ASP A 93 -10.81 -11.03 2.86
C ASP A 93 -11.00 -9.67 2.18
N ALA A 94 -11.20 -8.62 2.99
CA ALA A 94 -11.34 -7.25 2.49
C ALA A 94 -9.99 -6.64 2.06
N ILE A 95 -8.94 -6.88 2.84
CA ILE A 95 -7.59 -6.32 2.62
C ILE A 95 -6.58 -7.47 2.69
N PRO A 96 -6.34 -8.19 1.57
CA PRO A 96 -5.46 -9.36 1.57
C PRO A 96 -4.00 -9.04 1.95
N TRP A 97 -3.56 -7.81 1.73
CA TRP A 97 -2.18 -7.38 2.02
C TRP A 97 -1.98 -6.84 3.45
N THR A 98 -2.98 -6.93 4.32
CA THR A 98 -2.83 -6.46 5.69
C THR A 98 -1.89 -7.37 6.48
N THR A 99 -1.00 -6.74 7.27
CA THR A 99 -0.04 -7.44 8.13
C THR A 99 -0.31 -7.17 9.61
N LEU A 100 -1.30 -6.33 9.92
CA LEU A 100 -1.64 -5.90 11.26
C LEU A 100 -3.11 -6.17 11.55
N CYS A 101 -3.43 -6.50 12.82
CA CYS A 101 -4.82 -6.56 13.26
C CYS A 101 -5.39 -5.13 13.40
N VAL A 102 -6.72 -5.03 13.55
CA VAL A 102 -7.41 -3.73 13.65
C VAL A 102 -6.83 -2.87 14.76
N LYS A 103 -6.60 -3.46 15.94
CA LYS A 103 -6.05 -2.74 17.10
C LYS A 103 -4.67 -2.17 16.87
N CYS A 104 -3.76 -2.97 16.28
CA CYS A 104 -2.40 -2.53 16.00
C CYS A 104 -2.36 -1.48 14.89
N GLN A 105 -3.23 -1.61 13.89
CA GLN A 105 -3.36 -0.62 12.82
C GLN A 105 -3.87 0.71 13.38
N GLU A 106 -4.89 0.69 14.23
CA GLU A 106 -5.40 1.89 14.88
C GLU A 106 -4.34 2.58 15.75
N ASN A 107 -3.55 1.82 16.49
CA ASN A 107 -2.46 2.35 17.28
C ASN A 107 -1.40 3.04 16.44
N ARG A 108 -1.02 2.44 15.31
CA ARG A 108 -0.07 3.05 14.38
C ARG A 108 -0.62 4.32 13.73
N ASP A 109 -1.88 4.32 13.37
CA ASP A 109 -2.55 5.48 12.80
C ASP A 109 -2.61 6.64 13.82
N LEU A 110 -2.90 6.34 15.07
CA LEU A 110 -2.90 7.33 16.16
C LEU A 110 -1.48 7.89 16.39
N GLN A 111 -0.46 7.05 16.42
CA GLN A 111 0.92 7.49 16.57
C GLN A 111 1.37 8.37 15.40
N ALA A 112 0.97 8.03 14.19
CA ALA A 112 1.26 8.84 13.01
C ALA A 112 0.55 10.21 13.07
N ALA A 113 -0.69 10.24 13.55
CA ALA A 113 -1.44 11.49 13.74
C ALA A 113 -0.80 12.38 14.82
N GLU A 114 -0.37 11.81 15.95
CA GLU A 114 0.34 12.53 17.00
C GLU A 114 1.68 13.09 16.51
N ALA A 115 2.45 12.29 15.78
CA ALA A 115 3.71 12.73 15.19
C ALA A 115 3.50 13.86 14.17
N GLY A 116 2.41 13.80 13.40
CA GLY A 116 2.01 14.86 12.48
C GLY A 116 1.64 16.15 13.19
N LEU A 117 0.92 16.07 14.32
CA LEU A 117 0.55 17.22 15.13
C LEU A 117 1.77 17.88 15.80
N GLU A 118 2.71 17.10 16.30
CA GLU A 118 3.97 17.61 16.86
C GLU A 118 4.80 18.36 15.82
N ARG A 119 4.82 17.88 14.58
CA ARG A 119 5.54 18.54 13.49
C ARG A 119 4.87 19.83 13.04
N ALA A 120 3.54 19.93 13.19
CA ALA A 120 2.77 21.11 12.82
C ALA A 120 2.84 22.23 13.87
N ALA A 121 3.25 21.91 15.08
CA ALA A 121 3.47 22.86 16.16
C ALA A 121 4.89 23.40 16.16
#